data_d59dae1dcc8e28fb5fc183cb2fc6a25b
#
_entry.id   d59dae1dcc8e28fb5fc183cb2fc6a25b
#
_cell.length_a   1.000
_cell.length_b   1.000
_cell.length_c   1.000
_cell.angle_alpha   90.00
_cell.angle_beta   90.00
_cell.angle_gamma   90.00
#
_symmetry.space_group_name_H-M   'P 1'
#
loop_
_entity.id
_entity.type
_entity.pdbx_description
1 polymer ?
#
loop_
_entity_poly.entity_id
_entity_poly.type
_entity_poly.pdbx_seq_one_letter_code
_entity_poly.pdbx_strand_id
1 'polypeptide(L)'
;VVRILTDSEIEGWGEVCPLGPLYLASHGLGARAALQQMLPALNELDPTNLSAIHAAMNASLRGHSYAKSAIDMACWDILGKDSGKDVATLLGGRLQESFPLYKAVPLGPSEEMQQYVVDRRSEGIHRFQLKIGANPYEDAERVRKVVEVTTSEDVIVADANGGWLLQDAMIAARLIEPLHGVLFEEPCKTLEECLYVRQHTSLPMILDEVITDVNTMVRAFNAQGMEGINLKISKFAGLTGSKLVRDLADSLGLRVTIEDTWGGDLVTAAVSHLAASTRPEQVITVSFMNDWNNEHIAGYQPRSKNGIGSVPAEPGLGVEVNV
;
A
#
# COMPACT_ATOMS: atom_id res chain seq x y z
N VAL A 1 12.89 -6.78 -10.86
CA VAL A 1 11.93 -7.75 -11.38
C VAL A 1 12.44 -9.15 -11.13
N VAL A 2 11.56 -10.07 -10.77
CA VAL A 2 11.80 -11.51 -10.63
C VAL A 2 10.98 -12.24 -11.68
N ARG A 3 11.61 -13.18 -12.38
CA ARG A 3 10.97 -14.13 -13.28
C ARG A 3 11.22 -15.54 -12.75
N ILE A 4 10.18 -16.32 -12.61
CA ILE A 4 10.24 -17.75 -12.26
C ILE A 4 9.73 -18.53 -13.48
N LEU A 5 10.51 -19.50 -13.94
CA LEU A 5 10.14 -20.41 -15.01
C LEU A 5 9.99 -21.82 -14.41
N THR A 6 8.84 -22.44 -14.64
CA THR A 6 8.53 -23.79 -14.18
C THR A 6 8.94 -24.84 -15.22
N ASP A 7 8.99 -26.09 -14.84
CA ASP A 7 9.19 -27.25 -15.73
C ASP A 7 8.00 -27.50 -16.68
N SER A 8 6.82 -26.95 -16.34
CA SER A 8 5.63 -26.92 -17.20
C SER A 8 5.57 -25.71 -18.14
N GLU A 9 6.68 -24.96 -18.29
CA GLU A 9 6.81 -23.77 -19.13
C GLU A 9 5.92 -22.58 -18.73
N ILE A 10 5.30 -22.62 -17.53
CA ILE A 10 4.56 -21.48 -16.99
C ILE A 10 5.57 -20.49 -16.42
N GLU A 11 5.43 -19.22 -16.82
CA GLU A 11 6.22 -18.12 -16.29
C GLU A 11 5.43 -17.30 -15.30
N GLY A 12 6.05 -17.00 -14.14
CA GLY A 12 5.55 -16.05 -13.17
C GLY A 12 6.44 -14.84 -13.00
N TRP A 13 5.81 -13.71 -12.80
CA TRP A 13 6.50 -12.42 -12.71
C TRP A 13 6.17 -11.70 -11.41
N GLY A 14 7.18 -11.08 -10.82
CA GLY A 14 7.03 -10.26 -9.62
C GLY A 14 8.01 -9.11 -9.61
N GLU A 15 7.69 -8.11 -8.82
CA GLU A 15 8.43 -6.85 -8.80
C GLU A 15 8.63 -6.36 -7.36
N VAL A 16 9.72 -5.67 -7.12
CA VAL A 16 9.98 -4.91 -5.90
C VAL A 16 10.61 -3.57 -6.24
N CYS A 17 9.99 -2.50 -5.77
CA CYS A 17 10.40 -1.12 -6.01
C CYS A 17 10.50 -0.33 -4.70
N PRO A 18 11.63 -0.39 -3.97
CA PRO A 18 11.82 0.47 -2.81
C PRO A 18 11.90 1.95 -3.22
N LEU A 19 11.20 2.82 -2.51
CA LEU A 19 11.25 4.28 -2.72
C LEU A 19 12.52 4.87 -2.11
N GLY A 20 13.67 4.52 -2.69
CA GLY A 20 14.98 4.95 -2.20
C GLY A 20 15.36 4.37 -0.83
N PRO A 21 16.51 4.77 -0.27
CA PRO A 21 17.05 4.20 0.97
C PRO A 21 16.62 4.94 2.24
N LEU A 22 15.86 6.04 2.14
CA LEU A 22 15.57 6.93 3.27
C LEU A 22 14.13 6.84 3.78
N TYR A 23 13.25 6.13 3.05
CA TYR A 23 11.84 6.03 3.41
C TYR A 23 11.58 4.86 4.35
N LEU A 24 11.85 3.64 3.93
CA LEU A 24 11.77 2.44 4.75
C LEU A 24 13.13 1.74 4.81
N ALA A 25 13.27 0.74 5.68
CA ALA A 25 14.47 -0.10 5.78
C ALA A 25 14.61 -1.04 4.56
N SER A 26 14.61 -0.45 3.36
CA SER A 26 14.66 -1.16 2.07
C SER A 26 15.35 -0.30 1.02
N HIS A 27 16.08 -0.95 0.08
CA HIS A 27 16.68 -0.25 -1.06
C HIS A 27 16.99 -1.22 -2.21
N GLY A 28 17.15 -0.70 -3.44
CA GLY A 28 17.25 -1.53 -4.64
C GLY A 28 18.43 -2.50 -4.65
N LEU A 29 19.63 -2.08 -4.22
CA LEU A 29 20.79 -2.98 -4.11
C LEU A 29 20.59 -4.05 -3.04
N GLY A 30 19.98 -3.71 -1.91
CA GLY A 30 19.60 -4.65 -0.86
C GLY A 30 18.59 -5.67 -1.35
N ALA A 31 17.62 -5.27 -2.18
CA ALA A 31 16.69 -6.19 -2.82
C ALA A 31 17.42 -7.22 -3.68
N ARG A 32 18.34 -6.77 -4.53
CA ARG A 32 19.15 -7.68 -5.39
C ARG A 32 19.98 -8.65 -4.59
N ALA A 33 20.68 -8.18 -3.55
CA ALA A 33 21.49 -9.03 -2.68
C ALA A 33 20.63 -10.06 -1.91
N ALA A 34 19.48 -9.63 -1.39
CA ALA A 34 18.53 -10.50 -0.70
C ALA A 34 17.97 -11.59 -1.63
N LEU A 35 17.60 -11.23 -2.86
CA LEU A 35 17.17 -12.20 -3.87
C LEU A 35 18.26 -13.22 -4.17
N GLN A 36 19.49 -12.76 -4.45
CA GLN A 36 20.63 -13.66 -4.70
C GLN A 36 20.89 -14.65 -3.55
N GLN A 37 20.69 -14.24 -2.30
CA GLN A 37 20.83 -15.08 -1.13
C GLN A 37 19.72 -16.14 -1.03
N MET A 38 18.50 -15.82 -1.43
CA MET A 38 17.34 -16.72 -1.28
C MET A 38 17.15 -17.68 -2.46
N LEU A 39 17.45 -17.25 -3.68
CA LEU A 39 17.17 -18.03 -4.90
C LEU A 39 17.68 -19.48 -4.87
N PRO A 40 18.91 -19.81 -4.38
CA PRO A 40 19.38 -21.18 -4.36
C PRO A 40 18.50 -22.15 -3.53
N ALA A 41 17.82 -21.63 -2.49
CA ALA A 41 16.97 -22.45 -1.64
C ALA A 41 15.55 -22.67 -2.22
N LEU A 42 15.23 -21.99 -3.30
CA LEU A 42 13.93 -22.06 -3.97
C LEU A 42 13.94 -22.95 -5.21
N ASN A 43 15.14 -23.30 -5.70
CA ASN A 43 15.26 -24.20 -6.83
C ASN A 43 14.57 -25.56 -6.56
N GLU A 44 13.86 -26.05 -7.56
CA GLU A 44 13.14 -27.33 -7.50
C GLU A 44 11.97 -27.39 -6.51
N LEU A 45 11.61 -26.27 -5.87
CA LEU A 45 10.38 -26.18 -5.08
C LEU A 45 9.19 -25.88 -6.00
N ASP A 46 8.05 -26.46 -5.66
CA ASP A 46 6.76 -26.16 -6.31
C ASP A 46 6.36 -24.70 -5.99
N PRO A 47 6.34 -23.79 -6.99
CA PRO A 47 5.99 -22.40 -6.76
C PRO A 47 4.52 -22.18 -6.40
N THR A 48 3.65 -23.17 -6.65
CA THR A 48 2.23 -23.10 -6.25
C THR A 48 2.05 -23.41 -4.76
N ASN A 49 3.03 -24.02 -4.11
CA ASN A 49 3.04 -24.23 -2.66
C ASN A 49 3.63 -23.00 -1.93
N LEU A 50 2.84 -21.93 -1.85
CA LEU A 50 3.23 -20.65 -1.26
C LEU A 50 3.79 -20.80 0.17
N SER A 51 3.23 -21.70 0.96
CA SER A 51 3.70 -21.95 2.34
C SER A 51 5.12 -22.51 2.36
N ALA A 52 5.45 -23.45 1.48
CA ALA A 52 6.80 -24.01 1.36
C ALA A 52 7.80 -22.95 0.87
N ILE A 53 7.41 -22.11 -0.12
CA ILE A 53 8.21 -21.00 -0.63
C ILE A 53 8.51 -20.01 0.51
N HIS A 54 7.52 -19.58 1.28
CA HIS A 54 7.73 -18.69 2.43
C HIS A 54 8.61 -19.30 3.50
N ALA A 55 8.45 -20.60 3.81
CA ALA A 55 9.30 -21.30 4.77
C ALA A 55 10.78 -21.31 4.30
N ALA A 56 11.02 -21.62 3.02
CA ALA A 56 12.36 -21.62 2.44
C ALA A 56 12.99 -20.21 2.43
N MET A 57 12.26 -19.18 2.03
CA MET A 57 12.71 -17.79 2.08
C MET A 57 13.09 -17.37 3.51
N ASN A 58 12.26 -17.71 4.50
CA ASN A 58 12.48 -17.35 5.89
C ASN A 58 13.66 -18.12 6.54
N ALA A 59 13.90 -19.36 6.12
CA ALA A 59 15.05 -20.15 6.54
C ALA A 59 16.36 -19.62 5.93
N SER A 60 16.30 -19.08 4.70
CA SER A 60 17.48 -18.60 3.97
C SER A 60 17.89 -17.18 4.38
N LEU A 61 16.93 -16.31 4.71
CA LEU A 61 17.20 -14.91 5.03
C LEU A 61 16.14 -14.34 5.98
N ARG A 62 16.59 -13.87 7.14
CA ARG A 62 15.72 -13.17 8.08
C ARG A 62 15.44 -11.74 7.62
N GLY A 63 14.19 -11.25 7.79
CA GLY A 63 13.77 -9.93 7.36
C GLY A 63 13.64 -9.81 5.84
N HIS A 64 13.95 -8.65 5.28
CA HIS A 64 13.89 -8.37 3.84
C HIS A 64 12.55 -8.71 3.19
N SER A 65 11.45 -8.40 3.88
CA SER A 65 10.07 -8.63 3.40
C SER A 65 9.85 -8.09 1.99
N TYR A 66 10.39 -6.90 1.72
CA TYR A 66 10.29 -6.25 0.41
C TYR A 66 10.87 -7.10 -0.74
N ALA A 67 11.99 -7.79 -0.52
CA ALA A 67 12.57 -8.67 -1.53
C ALA A 67 11.76 -9.98 -1.69
N LYS A 68 11.26 -10.54 -0.57
CA LYS A 68 10.39 -11.72 -0.57
C LYS A 68 9.08 -11.46 -1.31
N SER A 69 8.57 -10.22 -1.27
CA SER A 69 7.37 -9.80 -1.97
C SER A 69 7.43 -10.06 -3.47
N ALA A 70 8.57 -9.82 -4.12
CA ALA A 70 8.72 -10.07 -5.56
C ALA A 70 8.65 -11.57 -5.91
N ILE A 71 9.21 -12.43 -5.05
CA ILE A 71 9.13 -13.89 -5.23
C ILE A 71 7.70 -14.36 -5.01
N ASP A 72 7.05 -13.90 -3.95
CA ASP A 72 5.66 -14.22 -3.61
C ASP A 72 4.70 -13.83 -4.75
N MET A 73 4.84 -12.62 -5.31
CA MET A 73 4.04 -12.18 -6.47
C MET A 73 4.21 -13.10 -7.66
N ALA A 74 5.47 -13.49 -7.99
CA ALA A 74 5.72 -14.40 -9.09
C ALA A 74 5.09 -15.78 -8.87
N CYS A 75 5.10 -16.26 -7.63
CA CYS A 75 4.44 -17.52 -7.26
C CYS A 75 2.92 -17.43 -7.36
N TRP A 76 2.29 -16.31 -6.94
CA TRP A 76 0.86 -16.06 -7.14
C TRP A 76 0.49 -15.97 -8.61
N ASP A 77 1.33 -15.37 -9.44
CA ASP A 77 1.14 -15.30 -10.89
C ASP A 77 1.13 -16.71 -11.51
N ILE A 78 2.09 -17.58 -11.13
CA ILE A 78 2.13 -18.98 -11.55
C ILE A 78 0.89 -19.73 -11.08
N LEU A 79 0.52 -19.62 -9.80
CA LEU A 79 -0.64 -20.30 -9.23
C LEU A 79 -1.92 -19.92 -9.97
N GLY A 80 -2.08 -18.65 -10.34
CA GLY A 80 -3.19 -18.16 -11.12
C GLY A 80 -3.20 -18.73 -12.53
N LYS A 81 -2.08 -18.70 -13.23
CA LYS A 81 -1.93 -19.24 -14.59
C LYS A 81 -2.16 -20.75 -14.64
N ASP A 82 -1.58 -21.50 -13.71
CA ASP A 82 -1.73 -22.95 -13.60
C ASP A 82 -3.18 -23.37 -13.33
N SER A 83 -3.87 -22.65 -12.45
CA SER A 83 -5.29 -22.91 -12.12
C SER A 83 -6.29 -22.29 -13.10
N GLY A 84 -5.84 -21.49 -14.07
CA GLY A 84 -6.70 -20.75 -15.01
C GLY A 84 -7.58 -19.70 -14.34
N LYS A 85 -7.11 -19.09 -13.23
CA LYS A 85 -7.82 -18.08 -12.42
C LYS A 85 -6.99 -16.84 -12.25
N ASP A 86 -7.68 -15.69 -12.17
CA ASP A 86 -7.04 -14.46 -11.72
C ASP A 86 -6.70 -14.50 -10.21
N VAL A 87 -5.70 -13.72 -9.80
CA VAL A 87 -5.22 -13.71 -8.41
C VAL A 87 -6.30 -13.23 -7.44
N ALA A 88 -7.19 -12.29 -7.80
CA ALA A 88 -8.26 -11.82 -6.89
C ALA A 88 -9.22 -12.95 -6.54
N THR A 89 -9.55 -13.80 -7.52
CA THR A 89 -10.36 -15.00 -7.29
C THR A 89 -9.70 -15.94 -6.26
N LEU A 90 -8.38 -16.13 -6.37
CA LEU A 90 -7.62 -17.00 -5.45
C LEU A 90 -7.39 -16.36 -4.07
N LEU A 91 -7.38 -15.04 -3.98
CA LEU A 91 -7.29 -14.30 -2.70
C LEU A 91 -8.57 -14.32 -1.87
N GLY A 92 -9.63 -14.96 -2.37
CA GLY A 92 -10.89 -15.12 -1.64
C GLY A 92 -12.13 -14.73 -2.44
N GLY A 93 -11.97 -14.28 -3.68
CA GLY A 93 -13.03 -13.91 -4.61
C GLY A 93 -12.99 -12.44 -5.02
N ARG A 94 -13.53 -12.16 -6.19
CA ARG A 94 -13.70 -10.79 -6.71
C ARG A 94 -14.95 -10.18 -6.08
N LEU A 95 -14.77 -9.23 -5.18
CA LEU A 95 -15.85 -8.52 -4.48
C LEU A 95 -16.20 -7.20 -5.16
N GLN A 96 -15.25 -6.64 -5.94
CA GLN A 96 -15.44 -5.44 -6.75
C GLN A 96 -14.54 -5.48 -8.00
N GLU A 97 -15.04 -4.90 -9.09
CA GLU A 97 -14.32 -4.85 -10.37
C GLU A 97 -13.48 -3.57 -10.51
N SER A 98 -13.87 -2.55 -9.77
CA SER A 98 -13.22 -1.24 -9.77
C SER A 98 -13.29 -0.60 -8.40
N PHE A 99 -12.34 0.26 -8.12
CA PHE A 99 -12.18 0.90 -6.81
C PHE A 99 -11.59 2.31 -6.96
N PRO A 100 -11.87 3.21 -6.00
CA PRO A 100 -11.36 4.58 -6.06
C PRO A 100 -9.86 4.61 -5.77
N LEU A 101 -9.13 5.36 -6.61
CA LEU A 101 -7.71 5.65 -6.42
C LEU A 101 -7.53 7.00 -5.75
N TYR A 102 -6.47 7.13 -4.95
CA TYR A 102 -6.08 8.43 -4.43
C TYR A 102 -5.01 9.10 -5.30
N LYS A 103 -4.91 10.41 -5.18
CA LYS A 103 -3.74 11.18 -5.63
C LYS A 103 -3.02 11.77 -4.42
N ALA A 104 -1.71 11.53 -4.36
CA ALA A 104 -0.86 12.21 -3.41
C ALA A 104 -0.76 13.69 -3.78
N VAL A 105 -0.99 14.55 -2.81
CA VAL A 105 -0.81 16.01 -2.93
C VAL A 105 0.55 16.33 -2.32
N PRO A 106 1.54 16.71 -3.15
CA PRO A 106 2.89 16.99 -2.66
C PRO A 106 2.89 18.12 -1.62
N LEU A 107 3.80 18.03 -0.64
CA LEU A 107 4.02 19.10 0.31
C LEU A 107 4.43 20.38 -0.42
N GLY A 108 3.71 21.47 -0.19
CA GLY A 108 3.92 22.75 -0.83
C GLY A 108 3.19 23.89 -0.11
N PRO A 109 3.15 25.10 -0.68
CA PRO A 109 2.30 26.18 -0.21
C PRO A 109 0.83 25.78 -0.14
N SER A 110 0.11 26.26 0.87
CA SER A 110 -1.29 25.86 1.13
C SER A 110 -2.22 26.11 -0.05
N GLU A 111 -2.05 27.25 -0.75
CA GLU A 111 -2.82 27.63 -1.92
C GLU A 111 -2.54 26.74 -3.13
N GLU A 112 -1.29 26.29 -3.31
CA GLU A 112 -0.93 25.38 -4.39
C GLU A 112 -1.51 23.99 -4.16
N MET A 113 -1.47 23.50 -2.91
CA MET A 113 -2.09 22.23 -2.52
C MET A 113 -3.61 22.27 -2.69
N GLN A 114 -4.26 23.39 -2.32
CA GLN A 114 -5.68 23.62 -2.54
C GLN A 114 -6.02 23.58 -4.05
N GLN A 115 -5.28 24.34 -4.87
CA GLN A 115 -5.50 24.39 -6.31
C GLN A 115 -5.30 23.02 -6.97
N TYR A 116 -4.27 22.28 -6.56
CA TYR A 116 -4.04 20.91 -7.03
C TYR A 116 -5.26 20.02 -6.79
N VAL A 117 -5.86 20.10 -5.59
CA VAL A 117 -7.07 19.32 -5.27
C VAL A 117 -8.24 19.75 -6.13
N VAL A 118 -8.47 21.05 -6.34
CA VAL A 118 -9.51 21.58 -7.23
C VAL A 118 -9.35 21.01 -8.64
N ASP A 119 -8.14 21.06 -9.19
CA ASP A 119 -7.85 20.56 -10.54
C ASP A 119 -8.12 19.05 -10.65
N ARG A 120 -7.63 18.26 -9.70
CA ARG A 120 -7.83 16.79 -9.71
C ARG A 120 -9.29 16.39 -9.49
N ARG A 121 -10.06 17.14 -8.68
CA ARG A 121 -11.51 16.93 -8.53
C ARG A 121 -12.25 17.14 -9.86
N SER A 122 -11.84 18.11 -10.66
CA SER A 122 -12.41 18.33 -11.99
C SER A 122 -12.18 17.15 -12.96
N GLU A 123 -11.18 16.30 -12.67
CA GLU A 123 -10.87 15.05 -13.39
C GLU A 123 -11.60 13.81 -12.82
N GLY A 124 -12.47 14.02 -11.80
CA GLY A 124 -13.23 12.94 -11.16
C GLY A 124 -12.49 12.23 -10.01
N ILE A 125 -11.41 12.81 -9.49
CA ILE A 125 -10.66 12.25 -8.37
C ILE A 125 -11.25 12.78 -7.06
N HIS A 126 -11.60 11.86 -6.14
CA HIS A 126 -12.24 12.13 -4.86
C HIS A 126 -11.49 11.55 -3.65
N ARG A 127 -10.24 11.13 -3.83
CA ARG A 127 -9.38 10.58 -2.77
C ARG A 127 -8.03 11.29 -2.81
N PHE A 128 -7.65 11.88 -1.69
CA PHE A 128 -6.43 12.70 -1.60
C PHE A 128 -5.63 12.33 -0.36
N GLN A 129 -4.32 12.08 -0.54
CA GLN A 129 -3.36 11.96 0.54
C GLN A 129 -2.50 13.22 0.55
N LEU A 130 -2.72 14.10 1.52
CA LEU A 130 -1.98 15.34 1.68
C LEU A 130 -0.67 15.06 2.40
N LYS A 131 0.45 15.36 1.76
CA LYS A 131 1.75 15.27 2.41
C LYS A 131 1.95 16.47 3.34
N ILE A 132 2.16 16.18 4.61
CA ILE A 132 2.42 17.09 5.71
C ILE A 132 3.59 16.54 6.54
N GLY A 133 3.84 17.00 7.76
CA GLY A 133 4.92 16.49 8.62
C GLY A 133 6.13 17.42 8.72
N ALA A 134 5.94 18.68 8.34
CA ALA A 134 6.93 19.76 8.48
C ALA A 134 6.59 20.68 9.66
N ASN A 135 6.26 21.94 9.43
CA ASN A 135 5.83 22.84 10.49
C ASN A 135 4.34 22.61 10.85
N PRO A 136 3.98 22.26 12.10
CA PRO A 136 2.63 21.87 12.46
C PRO A 136 1.57 22.96 12.24
N TYR A 137 1.94 24.24 12.34
CA TYR A 137 1.02 25.35 12.10
C TYR A 137 0.75 25.56 10.60
N GLU A 138 1.81 25.48 9.79
CA GLU A 138 1.67 25.56 8.32
C GLU A 138 0.93 24.32 7.77
N ASP A 139 1.21 23.14 8.32
CA ASP A 139 0.57 21.91 7.92
C ASP A 139 -0.93 21.91 8.23
N ALA A 140 -1.32 22.42 9.40
CA ALA A 140 -2.73 22.61 9.72
C ALA A 140 -3.41 23.60 8.75
N GLU A 141 -2.72 24.67 8.33
CA GLU A 141 -3.23 25.60 7.32
C GLU A 141 -3.37 24.94 5.94
N ARG A 142 -2.41 24.08 5.53
CA ARG A 142 -2.49 23.29 4.29
C ARG A 142 -3.76 22.43 4.28
N VAL A 143 -3.97 21.68 5.37
CA VAL A 143 -5.16 20.81 5.52
C VAL A 143 -6.43 21.66 5.50
N ARG A 144 -6.49 22.77 6.24
CA ARG A 144 -7.65 23.67 6.27
C ARG A 144 -8.01 24.18 4.88
N LYS A 145 -7.03 24.67 4.13
CA LYS A 145 -7.22 25.19 2.76
C LYS A 145 -7.78 24.11 1.82
N VAL A 146 -7.29 22.89 1.91
CA VAL A 146 -7.82 21.78 1.11
C VAL A 146 -9.25 21.45 1.52
N VAL A 147 -9.54 21.37 2.82
CA VAL A 147 -10.90 21.07 3.31
C VAL A 147 -11.93 22.12 2.86
N GLU A 148 -11.54 23.39 2.69
CA GLU A 148 -12.42 24.46 2.18
C GLU A 148 -12.98 24.19 0.77
N VAL A 149 -12.30 23.37 -0.04
CA VAL A 149 -12.68 23.07 -1.42
C VAL A 149 -13.17 21.64 -1.63
N THR A 150 -13.28 20.87 -0.55
CA THR A 150 -13.74 19.47 -0.58
C THR A 150 -15.19 19.35 -0.09
N THR A 151 -15.79 18.19 -0.33
CA THR A 151 -17.17 17.86 0.04
C THR A 151 -17.21 16.54 0.79
N SER A 152 -18.38 16.11 1.25
CA SER A 152 -18.58 14.82 1.91
C SER A 152 -18.32 13.60 0.99
N GLU A 153 -18.17 13.79 -0.31
CA GLU A 153 -17.81 12.73 -1.25
C GLU A 153 -16.29 12.48 -1.29
N ASP A 154 -15.52 13.46 -0.84
CA ASP A 154 -14.06 13.38 -0.85
C ASP A 154 -13.54 12.69 0.41
N VAL A 155 -12.46 11.92 0.27
CA VAL A 155 -11.68 11.38 1.40
C VAL A 155 -10.34 12.10 1.45
N ILE A 156 -10.06 12.68 2.59
CA ILE A 156 -8.81 13.42 2.86
C ILE A 156 -8.01 12.66 3.91
N VAL A 157 -6.84 12.23 3.53
CA VAL A 157 -5.84 11.64 4.43
C VAL A 157 -4.72 12.66 4.61
N ALA A 158 -4.49 13.12 5.82
CA ALA A 158 -3.39 14.01 6.18
C ALA A 158 -2.23 13.16 6.71
N ASP A 159 -1.24 12.90 5.84
CA ASP A 159 -0.14 11.97 6.06
C ASP A 159 1.16 12.70 6.38
N ALA A 160 1.65 12.51 7.60
CA ALA A 160 2.90 13.10 8.08
C ALA A 160 4.13 12.21 7.84
N ASN A 161 3.96 10.96 7.42
CA ASN A 161 5.05 9.98 7.24
C ASN A 161 6.05 9.95 8.41
N GLY A 162 5.55 10.04 9.64
CA GLY A 162 6.36 10.09 10.85
C GLY A 162 7.23 11.36 10.98
N GLY A 163 6.88 12.44 10.29
CA GLY A 163 7.71 13.64 10.19
C GLY A 163 7.81 14.48 11.45
N TRP A 164 6.84 14.36 12.36
CA TRP A 164 6.81 15.18 13.56
C TRP A 164 7.44 14.52 14.79
N LEU A 165 8.00 15.34 15.66
CA LEU A 165 8.18 14.99 17.06
C LEU A 165 6.82 15.01 17.78
N LEU A 166 6.69 14.28 18.89
CA LEU A 166 5.43 14.17 19.63
C LEU A 166 4.77 15.53 19.93
N GLN A 167 5.58 16.54 20.31
CA GLN A 167 5.05 17.89 20.59
C GLN A 167 4.39 18.51 19.36
N ASP A 168 5.02 18.39 18.20
CA ASP A 168 4.53 19.00 16.95
C ASP A 168 3.30 18.23 16.44
N ALA A 169 3.30 16.91 16.53
CA ALA A 169 2.14 16.08 16.25
C ALA A 169 0.92 16.45 17.09
N MET A 170 1.13 16.73 18.39
CA MET A 170 0.07 17.19 19.30
C MET A 170 -0.47 18.59 18.94
N ILE A 171 0.40 19.48 18.45
CA ILE A 171 -0.03 20.80 17.96
C ILE A 171 -0.87 20.62 16.68
N ALA A 172 -0.34 19.88 15.70
CA ALA A 172 -1.04 19.61 14.45
C ALA A 172 -2.40 18.95 14.68
N ALA A 173 -2.45 17.91 15.52
CA ALA A 173 -3.70 17.22 15.84
C ALA A 173 -4.77 18.18 16.40
N ARG A 174 -4.43 19.05 17.35
CA ARG A 174 -5.36 20.04 17.92
C ARG A 174 -5.88 21.06 16.90
N LEU A 175 -5.05 21.45 15.94
CA LEU A 175 -5.41 22.43 14.92
C LEU A 175 -6.24 21.80 13.78
N ILE A 176 -6.00 20.51 13.47
CA ILE A 176 -6.71 19.76 12.43
C ILE A 176 -8.04 19.19 12.96
N GLU A 177 -8.12 18.80 14.22
CA GLU A 177 -9.31 18.16 14.83
C GLU A 177 -10.64 18.88 14.59
N PRO A 178 -10.73 20.23 14.56
CA PRO A 178 -11.96 20.93 14.23
C PRO A 178 -12.39 20.80 12.75
N LEU A 179 -11.51 20.31 11.89
CA LEU A 179 -11.78 20.13 10.47
C LEU A 179 -12.46 18.77 10.25
N HIS A 180 -13.64 18.79 9.62
CA HIS A 180 -14.41 17.57 9.41
C HIS A 180 -13.88 16.75 8.22
N GLY A 181 -13.96 15.41 8.35
CA GLY A 181 -13.69 14.49 7.24
C GLY A 181 -12.21 14.21 6.98
N VAL A 182 -11.31 14.57 7.90
CA VAL A 182 -9.87 14.31 7.79
C VAL A 182 -9.50 13.02 8.52
N LEU A 183 -8.83 12.11 7.84
CA LEU A 183 -8.12 10.97 8.43
C LEU A 183 -6.67 11.38 8.68
N PHE A 184 -6.12 11.02 9.83
CA PHE A 184 -4.79 11.43 10.28
C PHE A 184 -3.83 10.25 10.19
N GLU A 185 -2.83 10.34 9.31
CA GLU A 185 -1.94 9.22 9.02
C GLU A 185 -0.54 9.47 9.58
N GLU A 186 0.00 8.45 10.26
CA GLU A 186 1.39 8.31 10.73
C GLU A 186 2.02 9.61 11.25
N PRO A 187 1.53 10.18 12.37
CA PRO A 187 2.02 11.48 12.85
C PRO A 187 3.46 11.44 13.37
N CYS A 188 3.92 10.33 13.93
CA CYS A 188 5.22 10.19 14.58
C CYS A 188 5.97 8.94 14.11
N LYS A 189 7.27 8.87 14.41
CA LYS A 189 8.16 7.78 13.98
C LYS A 189 7.99 6.46 14.74
N THR A 190 7.40 6.50 15.93
CA THR A 190 7.26 5.31 16.76
C THR A 190 5.80 5.02 17.04
N LEU A 191 5.47 3.74 17.18
CA LEU A 191 4.12 3.33 17.52
C LEU A 191 3.66 3.96 18.84
N GLU A 192 4.51 4.01 19.85
CA GLU A 192 4.21 4.57 21.17
C GLU A 192 3.81 6.05 21.10
N GLU A 193 4.49 6.83 20.27
CA GLU A 193 4.15 8.24 20.04
C GLU A 193 2.84 8.39 19.28
N CYS A 194 2.62 7.58 18.23
CA CYS A 194 1.35 7.55 17.49
C CYS A 194 0.18 7.18 18.40
N LEU A 195 0.35 6.16 19.26
CA LEU A 195 -0.65 5.79 20.25
C LEU A 195 -0.93 6.91 21.26
N TYR A 196 0.11 7.61 21.69
CA TYR A 196 -0.06 8.76 22.58
C TYR A 196 -0.87 9.88 21.90
N VAL A 197 -0.56 10.22 20.66
CA VAL A 197 -1.33 11.21 19.88
C VAL A 197 -2.78 10.77 19.77
N ARG A 198 -3.04 9.51 19.39
CA ARG A 198 -4.41 8.98 19.21
C ARG A 198 -5.24 9.04 20.49
N GLN A 199 -4.64 8.86 21.66
CA GLN A 199 -5.32 8.98 22.94
C GLN A 199 -5.74 10.42 23.30
N HIS A 200 -5.20 11.42 22.59
CA HIS A 200 -5.42 12.84 22.87
C HIS A 200 -6.10 13.61 21.74
N THR A 201 -6.63 12.90 20.74
CA THR A 201 -7.41 13.47 19.65
C THR A 201 -8.56 12.56 19.25
N SER A 202 -9.63 13.14 18.72
CA SER A 202 -10.74 12.40 18.13
C SER A 202 -10.55 12.12 16.62
N LEU A 203 -9.45 12.61 16.01
CA LEU A 203 -9.14 12.33 14.60
C LEU A 203 -9.01 10.83 14.38
N PRO A 204 -9.70 10.26 13.38
CA PRO A 204 -9.48 8.86 12.99
C PRO A 204 -8.03 8.66 12.53
N MET A 205 -7.34 7.67 13.12
CA MET A 205 -5.93 7.41 12.88
C MET A 205 -5.72 6.28 11.89
N ILE A 206 -4.87 6.51 10.91
CA ILE A 206 -4.34 5.49 10.01
C ILE A 206 -2.86 5.26 10.39
N LEU A 207 -2.44 4.01 10.57
CA LEU A 207 -1.05 3.68 10.82
C LEU A 207 -0.43 3.00 9.61
N ASP A 208 0.77 3.44 9.23
CA ASP A 208 1.53 2.98 8.08
C ASP A 208 2.89 2.40 8.48
N GLU A 209 3.94 3.21 8.49
CA GLU A 209 5.33 2.77 8.64
C GLU A 209 5.57 1.98 9.94
N VAL A 210 4.88 2.35 11.01
CA VAL A 210 4.99 1.68 12.32
C VAL A 210 4.35 0.29 12.35
N ILE A 211 3.47 -0.04 11.39
CA ILE A 211 2.88 -1.38 11.28
C ILE A 211 3.76 -2.24 10.39
N THR A 212 4.71 -2.92 10.99
CA THR A 212 5.71 -3.74 10.30
C THR A 212 5.33 -5.21 10.19
N ASP A 213 4.40 -5.68 11.01
CA ASP A 213 3.95 -7.07 11.08
C ASP A 213 2.59 -7.20 11.79
N VAL A 214 2.04 -8.42 11.77
CA VAL A 214 0.75 -8.75 12.43
C VAL A 214 0.78 -8.48 13.94
N ASN A 215 1.90 -8.74 14.62
CA ASN A 215 2.00 -8.54 16.07
C ASN A 215 1.90 -7.05 16.42
N THR A 216 2.57 -6.20 15.64
CA THR A 216 2.51 -4.75 15.78
C THR A 216 1.11 -4.23 15.50
N MET A 217 0.43 -4.75 14.47
CA MET A 217 -0.97 -4.42 14.17
C MET A 217 -1.92 -4.78 15.33
N VAL A 218 -1.81 -5.99 15.86
CA VAL A 218 -2.64 -6.44 17.00
C VAL A 218 -2.35 -5.60 18.25
N ARG A 219 -1.11 -5.22 18.49
CA ARG A 219 -0.72 -4.35 19.60
C ARG A 219 -1.33 -2.97 19.47
N ALA A 220 -1.29 -2.38 18.28
CA ALA A 220 -1.91 -1.08 18.00
C ALA A 220 -3.44 -1.13 18.17
N PHE A 221 -4.08 -2.19 17.67
CA PHE A 221 -5.52 -2.39 17.80
C PHE A 221 -5.94 -2.51 19.28
N ASN A 222 -5.26 -3.35 20.07
CA ASN A 222 -5.56 -3.52 21.49
C ASN A 222 -5.37 -2.23 22.29
N ALA A 223 -4.51 -1.33 21.86
CA ALA A 223 -4.33 0.00 22.46
C ALA A 223 -5.35 1.04 21.95
N GLN A 224 -6.33 0.64 21.11
CA GLN A 224 -7.28 1.52 20.44
C GLN A 224 -6.60 2.66 19.65
N GLY A 225 -5.49 2.33 19.04
CA GLY A 225 -4.57 3.31 18.42
C GLY A 225 -4.88 3.66 16.99
N MET A 226 -5.88 3.00 16.34
CA MET A 226 -6.14 3.20 14.92
C MET A 226 -7.55 2.78 14.51
N GLU A 227 -8.07 3.40 13.47
CA GLU A 227 -9.28 3.03 12.73
C GLU A 227 -8.96 2.36 11.39
N GLY A 228 -7.72 2.44 10.95
CA GLY A 228 -7.26 1.80 9.73
C GLY A 228 -5.75 1.65 9.66
N ILE A 229 -5.32 0.93 8.63
CA ILE A 229 -3.91 0.74 8.31
C ILE A 229 -3.63 1.03 6.85
N ASN A 230 -2.40 1.45 6.56
CA ASN A 230 -1.88 1.48 5.21
C ASN A 230 -1.16 0.14 4.92
N LEU A 231 -1.78 -0.68 4.07
CA LEU A 231 -1.32 -2.00 3.71
C LEU A 231 -0.45 -1.91 2.46
N LYS A 232 0.87 -1.88 2.68
CA LYS A 232 1.87 -1.95 1.61
C LYS A 232 2.31 -3.40 1.41
N ILE A 233 2.10 -3.95 0.21
CA ILE A 233 2.34 -5.37 -0.10
C ILE A 233 3.77 -5.78 0.27
N SER A 234 4.76 -4.96 -0.04
CA SER A 234 6.17 -5.28 0.23
C SER A 234 6.51 -5.32 1.73
N LYS A 235 5.79 -4.62 2.61
CA LYS A 235 5.99 -4.70 4.07
C LYS A 235 5.66 -6.09 4.61
N PHE A 236 4.67 -6.76 4.04
CA PHE A 236 4.16 -8.06 4.48
C PHE A 236 4.66 -9.24 3.64
N ALA A 237 5.78 -9.07 2.95
CA ALA A 237 6.42 -10.09 2.12
C ALA A 237 5.53 -10.63 0.97
N GLY A 238 4.71 -9.77 0.38
CA GLY A 238 3.91 -10.08 -0.78
C GLY A 238 2.41 -10.26 -0.49
N LEU A 239 1.70 -10.80 -1.45
CA LEU A 239 0.25 -11.01 -1.40
C LEU A 239 -0.16 -12.01 -0.32
N THR A 240 0.65 -13.05 -0.05
CA THR A 240 0.38 -14.04 1.00
C THR A 240 0.26 -13.39 2.38
N GLY A 241 1.23 -12.58 2.76
CA GLY A 241 1.19 -11.86 4.04
C GLY A 241 0.16 -10.75 4.06
N SER A 242 0.00 -10.05 2.94
CA SER A 242 -0.99 -8.98 2.81
C SER A 242 -2.43 -9.48 2.90
N LYS A 243 -2.72 -10.67 2.35
CA LYS A 243 -4.02 -11.34 2.53
C LYS A 243 -4.31 -11.60 4.01
N LEU A 244 -3.33 -12.12 4.75
CA LEU A 244 -3.50 -12.36 6.19
C LEU A 244 -3.80 -11.07 6.95
N VAL A 245 -3.06 -9.99 6.67
CA VAL A 245 -3.25 -8.69 7.31
C VAL A 245 -4.62 -8.09 6.95
N ARG A 246 -5.04 -8.16 5.67
CA ARG A 246 -6.36 -7.71 5.21
C ARG A 246 -7.49 -8.47 5.92
N ASP A 247 -7.41 -9.81 5.96
CA ASP A 247 -8.44 -10.66 6.57
C ASP A 247 -8.55 -10.40 8.09
N LEU A 248 -7.42 -10.16 8.74
CA LEU A 248 -7.40 -9.77 10.15
C LEU A 248 -7.98 -8.37 10.35
N ALA A 249 -7.61 -7.40 9.53
CA ALA A 249 -8.17 -6.04 9.58
C ALA A 249 -9.70 -6.08 9.42
N ASP A 250 -10.21 -6.87 8.48
CA ASP A 250 -11.64 -7.10 8.29
C ASP A 250 -12.32 -7.66 9.55
N SER A 251 -11.72 -8.69 10.14
CA SER A 251 -12.24 -9.32 11.38
C SER A 251 -12.24 -8.38 12.58
N LEU A 252 -11.33 -7.40 12.59
CA LEU A 252 -11.19 -6.39 13.65
C LEU A 252 -11.99 -5.11 13.36
N GLY A 253 -12.68 -5.02 12.23
CA GLY A 253 -13.43 -3.84 11.82
C GLY A 253 -12.55 -2.65 11.41
N LEU A 254 -11.29 -2.89 11.06
CA LEU A 254 -10.35 -1.87 10.59
C LEU A 254 -10.51 -1.67 9.09
N ARG A 255 -10.33 -0.43 8.64
CA ARG A 255 -10.26 -0.08 7.22
C ARG A 255 -8.83 -0.16 6.71
N VAL A 256 -8.67 -0.27 5.38
CA VAL A 256 -7.35 -0.40 4.76
C VAL A 256 -7.18 0.57 3.58
N THR A 257 -6.03 1.21 3.51
CA THR A 257 -5.45 1.72 2.27
C THR A 257 -4.63 0.59 1.66
N ILE A 258 -4.76 0.34 0.35
CA ILE A 258 -4.03 -0.74 -0.32
C ILE A 258 -3.09 -0.15 -1.35
N GLU A 259 -1.80 -0.33 -1.14
CA GLU A 259 -0.75 0.20 -2.00
C GLU A 259 0.57 -0.58 -1.87
N ASP A 260 1.64 -0.02 -2.38
CA ASP A 260 3.01 -0.42 -2.01
C ASP A 260 3.89 0.81 -1.80
N THR A 261 5.12 0.60 -1.38
CA THR A 261 6.14 1.64 -1.20
C THR A 261 6.38 2.43 -2.49
N TRP A 262 6.51 1.71 -3.59
CA TRP A 262 6.51 2.14 -4.98
C TRP A 262 6.25 0.92 -5.86
N GLY A 263 6.05 1.13 -7.18
CA GLY A 263 5.84 -0.01 -8.07
C GLY A 263 5.68 0.39 -9.53
N GLY A 264 6.00 -0.57 -10.40
CA GLY A 264 5.63 -0.57 -11.81
C GLY A 264 4.31 -1.31 -12.04
N ASP A 265 4.20 -1.88 -13.23
CA ASP A 265 2.98 -2.54 -13.68
C ASP A 265 2.65 -3.80 -12.85
N LEU A 266 3.66 -4.60 -12.46
CA LEU A 266 3.44 -5.84 -11.72
C LEU A 266 2.97 -5.59 -10.28
N VAL A 267 3.61 -4.64 -9.58
CA VAL A 267 3.15 -4.22 -8.26
C VAL A 267 1.73 -3.66 -8.34
N THR A 268 1.44 -2.83 -9.34
CA THR A 268 0.10 -2.25 -9.53
C THR A 268 -0.94 -3.33 -9.82
N ALA A 269 -0.60 -4.37 -10.61
CA ALA A 269 -1.47 -5.52 -10.82
C ALA A 269 -1.73 -6.27 -9.51
N ALA A 270 -0.70 -6.55 -8.72
CA ALA A 270 -0.84 -7.21 -7.41
C ALA A 270 -1.72 -6.40 -6.43
N VAL A 271 -1.49 -5.07 -6.35
CA VAL A 271 -2.34 -4.14 -5.58
C VAL A 271 -3.79 -4.20 -6.04
N SER A 272 -4.04 -4.22 -7.35
CA SER A 272 -5.38 -4.26 -7.91
C SER A 272 -6.14 -5.55 -7.56
N HIS A 273 -5.46 -6.70 -7.58
CA HIS A 273 -6.04 -7.98 -7.18
C HIS A 273 -6.38 -8.02 -5.69
N LEU A 274 -5.50 -7.50 -4.84
CA LEU A 274 -5.77 -7.40 -3.41
C LEU A 274 -6.95 -6.47 -3.13
N ALA A 275 -7.01 -5.32 -3.80
CA ALA A 275 -8.13 -4.38 -3.69
C ALA A 275 -9.45 -5.01 -4.17
N ALA A 276 -9.44 -5.69 -5.32
CA ALA A 276 -10.63 -6.34 -5.87
C ALA A 276 -11.17 -7.46 -4.97
N SER A 277 -10.31 -8.12 -4.20
CA SER A 277 -10.68 -9.17 -3.25
C SER A 277 -10.97 -8.64 -1.83
N THR A 278 -10.99 -7.33 -1.63
CA THR A 278 -11.34 -6.66 -0.37
C THR A 278 -12.73 -6.07 -0.44
N ARG A 279 -13.50 -6.13 0.64
CA ARG A 279 -14.85 -5.56 0.68
C ARG A 279 -14.81 -4.04 0.43
N PRO A 280 -15.68 -3.49 -0.42
CA PRO A 280 -15.65 -2.06 -0.77
C PRO A 280 -15.70 -1.12 0.43
N GLU A 281 -16.51 -1.46 1.45
CA GLU A 281 -16.67 -0.66 2.67
C GLU A 281 -15.41 -0.66 3.56
N GLN A 282 -14.54 -1.65 3.42
CA GLN A 282 -13.28 -1.73 4.13
C GLN A 282 -12.18 -0.88 3.48
N VAL A 283 -12.27 -0.64 2.17
CA VAL A 283 -11.26 0.11 1.43
C VAL A 283 -11.39 1.61 1.70
N ILE A 284 -10.35 2.24 2.24
CA ILE A 284 -10.24 3.70 2.33
C ILE A 284 -9.90 4.23 0.93
N THR A 285 -8.81 3.73 0.36
CA THR A 285 -8.31 4.12 -0.96
C THR A 285 -7.28 3.10 -1.47
N VAL A 286 -6.94 3.21 -2.75
CA VAL A 286 -5.94 2.38 -3.43
C VAL A 286 -4.98 3.28 -4.21
N SER A 287 -3.73 2.87 -4.39
CA SER A 287 -2.78 3.56 -5.27
C SER A 287 -2.35 2.71 -6.46
N PHE A 288 -2.35 3.31 -7.64
CA PHE A 288 -1.70 2.77 -8.82
C PHE A 288 -0.36 3.50 -9.02
N MET A 289 0.71 2.87 -8.52
CA MET A 289 2.05 3.46 -8.55
C MET A 289 2.63 3.58 -9.97
N ASN A 290 2.18 2.74 -10.90
CA ASN A 290 2.60 2.83 -12.31
C ASN A 290 2.12 4.12 -13.00
N ASP A 291 1.10 4.81 -12.49
CA ASP A 291 0.70 6.16 -12.98
C ASP A 291 1.82 7.20 -12.86
N TRP A 292 2.82 6.96 -12.02
CA TRP A 292 3.91 7.88 -11.72
C TRP A 292 5.22 7.52 -12.46
N ASN A 293 5.21 6.42 -13.22
CA ASN A 293 6.38 5.92 -13.95
C ASN A 293 6.35 6.35 -15.41
N ASN A 294 7.55 6.46 -16.00
CA ASN A 294 7.73 6.70 -17.43
C ASN A 294 8.06 5.42 -18.20
N GLU A 295 8.41 4.35 -17.50
CA GLU A 295 8.78 3.05 -18.08
C GLU A 295 7.78 1.99 -17.63
N HIS A 296 7.30 1.18 -18.57
CA HIS A 296 6.26 0.20 -18.35
C HIS A 296 6.63 -1.14 -18.98
N ILE A 297 6.82 -2.17 -18.16
CA ILE A 297 7.21 -3.51 -18.61
C ILE A 297 6.02 -4.38 -19.03
N ALA A 298 4.80 -3.96 -18.70
CA ALA A 298 3.57 -4.63 -19.10
C ALA A 298 2.58 -3.67 -19.79
N GLY A 299 3.12 -2.75 -20.59
CA GLY A 299 2.31 -1.87 -21.45
C GLY A 299 1.41 -0.89 -20.70
N TYR A 300 1.82 -0.44 -19.51
CA TYR A 300 1.03 0.41 -18.63
C TYR A 300 -0.31 -0.23 -18.24
N GLN A 301 -0.25 -1.48 -17.77
CA GLN A 301 -1.41 -2.22 -17.28
C GLN A 301 -1.17 -2.74 -15.84
N PRO A 302 -2.20 -2.69 -14.96
CA PRO A 302 -3.49 -2.03 -15.15
C PRO A 302 -3.35 -0.51 -15.19
N ARG A 303 -4.28 0.15 -15.89
CA ARG A 303 -4.25 1.61 -16.08
C ARG A 303 -5.41 2.27 -15.34
N SER A 304 -5.12 3.40 -14.69
CA SER A 304 -6.15 4.22 -14.06
C SER A 304 -7.00 4.97 -15.09
N LYS A 305 -8.25 5.25 -14.73
CA LYS A 305 -9.15 6.08 -15.54
C LYS A 305 -10.03 6.94 -14.64
N ASN A 306 -9.91 8.26 -14.74
CA ASN A 306 -10.71 9.21 -13.98
C ASN A 306 -10.74 8.91 -12.46
N GLY A 307 -9.59 8.66 -11.87
CA GLY A 307 -9.47 8.33 -10.44
C GLY A 307 -9.98 6.93 -10.05
N ILE A 308 -10.28 6.09 -11.02
CA ILE A 308 -10.75 4.71 -10.80
C ILE A 308 -9.70 3.72 -11.31
N GLY A 309 -9.34 2.76 -10.48
CA GLY A 309 -8.58 1.57 -10.83
C GLY A 309 -9.50 0.39 -11.12
N SER A 310 -9.01 -0.54 -11.93
CA SER A 310 -9.69 -1.81 -12.21
C SER A 310 -8.71 -2.97 -12.13
N VAL A 311 -9.23 -4.16 -11.85
CA VAL A 311 -8.45 -5.39 -11.75
C VAL A 311 -8.40 -6.11 -13.10
N PRO A 312 -7.24 -6.65 -13.53
CA PRO A 312 -7.15 -7.51 -14.69
C PRO A 312 -8.02 -8.77 -14.54
N ALA A 313 -8.50 -9.31 -15.66
CA ALA A 313 -9.39 -10.48 -15.66
C ALA A 313 -8.68 -11.78 -16.08
N GLU A 314 -7.53 -11.67 -16.74
CA GLU A 314 -6.79 -12.83 -17.24
C GLU A 314 -6.13 -13.62 -16.08
N PRO A 315 -5.82 -14.92 -16.27
CA PRO A 315 -5.17 -15.75 -15.27
C PRO A 315 -3.86 -15.17 -14.74
N GLY A 316 -3.56 -15.41 -13.46
CA GLY A 316 -2.39 -14.86 -12.79
C GLY A 316 -2.61 -13.39 -12.41
N LEU A 317 -1.55 -12.58 -12.55
CA LEU A 317 -1.62 -11.12 -12.38
C LEU A 317 -2.38 -10.45 -13.54
N GLY A 318 -2.65 -11.17 -14.62
CA GLY A 318 -3.45 -10.71 -15.74
C GLY A 318 -2.81 -9.61 -16.57
N VAL A 319 -1.49 -9.49 -16.54
CA VAL A 319 -0.70 -8.54 -17.33
C VAL A 319 0.38 -9.29 -18.12
N GLU A 320 0.64 -8.85 -19.35
CA GLU A 320 1.64 -9.45 -20.21
C GLU A 320 2.95 -8.66 -20.12
N VAL A 321 4.04 -9.35 -19.74
CA VAL A 321 5.36 -8.72 -19.55
C VAL A 321 6.14 -8.75 -20.88
N ASN A 322 6.60 -7.59 -21.29
CA ASN A 322 7.37 -7.37 -22.52
C ASN A 322 8.78 -6.87 -22.15
N VAL A 323 9.73 -7.81 -21.94
CA VAL A 323 11.14 -7.53 -21.59
C VAL A 323 12.09 -8.30 -22.52
#